data_f19223fa69804bdcf0d64da29e312737
#
_entry.id   f19223fa69804bdcf0d64da29e312737
#
_cell.length_a   1.000
_cell.length_b   1.000
_cell.length_c   1.000
_cell.angle_alpha   90.00
_cell.angle_beta   90.00
_cell.angle_gamma   90.00
#
_symmetry.space_group_name_H-M   'P 1'
#
loop_
_entity.id
_entity.type
_entity.pdbx_description
1 polymer ?
#
loop_
_entity_poly.entity_id
_entity_poly.type
_entity_poly.pdbx_seq_one_letter_code
_entity_poly.pdbx_strand_id
1 'polypeptide(L)'
;MAEPPAADPLVGWRARLRALPVFETEPPEFDTAGVPADPLELVAEWLESAIAAGVPQPHAMTLVTVSADGDPSSRTLILKDLTFEGMWF
;
A
#
# COMPACT_ATOMS: atom_id res chain seq x y z
N MET A 1 17.30 -40.25 -28.27
CA MET A 1 16.03 -39.50 -28.34
C MET A 1 16.18 -38.18 -27.57
N ALA A 2 15.94 -37.06 -28.22
CA ALA A 2 16.09 -35.77 -27.59
C ALA A 2 14.94 -35.54 -26.61
N GLU A 3 15.27 -34.94 -25.48
CA GLU A 3 14.22 -34.51 -24.54
C GLU A 3 13.39 -33.38 -25.15
N PRO A 4 12.08 -33.30 -24.87
CA PRO A 4 11.29 -32.19 -25.33
C PRO A 4 11.79 -30.89 -24.63
N PRO A 5 11.68 -29.74 -25.28
CA PRO A 5 12.05 -28.49 -24.62
C PRO A 5 11.21 -28.26 -23.37
N ALA A 6 11.81 -27.67 -22.36
CA ALA A 6 11.08 -27.32 -21.15
C ALA A 6 9.93 -26.35 -21.49
N ALA A 7 8.79 -26.52 -20.84
CA ALA A 7 7.68 -25.62 -21.02
C ALA A 7 8.10 -24.19 -20.57
N ASP A 8 7.64 -23.18 -21.32
CA ASP A 8 7.86 -21.79 -20.94
C ASP A 8 7.02 -21.48 -19.68
N PRO A 9 7.66 -21.20 -18.53
CA PRO A 9 6.93 -20.93 -17.30
C PRO A 9 6.14 -19.62 -17.33
N LEU A 10 6.38 -18.78 -18.34
CA LEU A 10 5.75 -17.46 -18.43
C LEU A 10 4.62 -17.41 -19.46
N VAL A 11 4.34 -18.52 -20.13
CA VAL A 11 3.26 -18.57 -21.13
C VAL A 11 1.89 -18.43 -20.44
N GLY A 12 1.01 -17.64 -21.04
CA GLY A 12 -0.37 -17.48 -20.56
C GLY A 12 -0.56 -16.46 -19.44
N TRP A 13 0.50 -15.85 -18.93
CA TRP A 13 0.40 -14.90 -17.82
C TRP A 13 -0.44 -13.67 -18.17
N ARG A 14 -0.36 -13.18 -19.41
CA ARG A 14 -1.16 -12.03 -19.82
C ARG A 14 -2.67 -12.27 -19.62
N ALA A 15 -3.15 -13.40 -20.08
CA ALA A 15 -4.56 -13.77 -19.96
C ALA A 15 -4.96 -13.97 -18.49
N ARG A 16 -4.09 -14.66 -17.73
CA ARG A 16 -4.35 -14.89 -16.29
C ARG A 16 -4.44 -13.60 -15.51
N LEU A 17 -3.50 -12.67 -15.72
CA LEU A 17 -3.48 -11.41 -15.01
C LEU A 17 -4.70 -10.53 -15.36
N ARG A 18 -5.09 -10.50 -16.62
CA ARG A 18 -6.26 -9.74 -17.06
C ARG A 18 -7.59 -10.31 -16.57
N ALA A 19 -7.61 -11.60 -16.24
CA ALA A 19 -8.79 -12.25 -15.69
C ALA A 19 -8.93 -12.07 -14.19
N LEU A 20 -7.89 -11.60 -13.48
CA LEU A 20 -7.97 -11.35 -12.06
C LEU A 20 -8.92 -10.19 -11.77
N PRO A 21 -9.76 -10.34 -10.76
CA PRO A 21 -10.70 -9.29 -10.41
C PRO A 21 -10.00 -8.06 -9.84
N VAL A 22 -10.56 -6.87 -10.13
CA VAL A 22 -10.08 -5.59 -9.62
C VAL A 22 -11.29 -4.85 -9.05
N PHE A 23 -11.16 -4.33 -7.86
CA PHE A 23 -12.24 -3.58 -7.21
C PHE A 23 -13.56 -4.35 -7.16
N GLU A 24 -13.51 -5.58 -6.64
CA GLU A 24 -14.71 -6.43 -6.52
C GLU A 24 -15.83 -5.82 -5.66
N THR A 25 -15.43 -4.97 -4.70
CA THR A 25 -16.38 -4.25 -3.86
C THR A 25 -16.30 -2.77 -4.16
N GLU A 26 -17.42 -2.08 -4.04
CA GLU A 26 -17.44 -0.64 -4.19
C GLU A 26 -16.64 -0.01 -3.04
N PRO A 27 -15.63 0.84 -3.32
CA PRO A 27 -14.88 1.49 -2.24
C PRO A 27 -15.79 2.46 -1.48
N PRO A 28 -15.54 2.67 -0.17
CA PRO A 28 -16.31 3.65 0.60
C PRO A 28 -16.09 5.06 0.03
N GLU A 29 -17.10 5.89 0.15
CA GLU A 29 -17.00 7.29 -0.26
C GLU A 29 -16.00 8.04 0.61
N PHE A 30 -15.25 8.94 -0.02
CA PHE A 30 -14.38 9.86 0.68
C PHE A 30 -14.98 11.26 0.64
N ASP A 31 -15.53 11.70 1.78
CA ASP A 31 -16.09 13.04 1.93
C ASP A 31 -14.98 14.03 2.26
N THR A 32 -14.58 14.82 1.28
CA THR A 32 -13.52 15.82 1.46
C THR A 32 -13.96 17.00 2.33
N ALA A 33 -15.26 17.22 2.50
CA ALA A 33 -15.77 18.30 3.37
C ALA A 33 -15.70 17.94 4.86
N GLY A 34 -15.68 16.64 5.18
CA GLY A 34 -15.66 16.15 6.55
C GLY A 34 -14.27 15.85 7.11
N VAL A 35 -13.21 16.18 6.40
CA VAL A 35 -11.85 15.89 6.87
C VAL A 35 -11.39 16.91 7.93
N PRO A 36 -10.56 16.46 8.91
CA PRO A 36 -9.92 17.38 9.85
C PRO A 36 -9.03 18.40 9.14
N ALA A 37 -8.81 19.54 9.78
CA ALA A 37 -7.92 20.57 9.24
C ALA A 37 -6.46 20.12 9.22
N ASP A 38 -6.04 19.30 10.19
CA ASP A 38 -4.69 18.76 10.26
C ASP A 38 -4.66 17.35 9.60
N PRO A 39 -3.82 17.15 8.58
CA PRO A 39 -3.75 15.84 7.91
C PRO A 39 -3.25 14.72 8.83
N LEU A 40 -2.48 15.01 9.87
CA LEU A 40 -2.02 14.00 10.82
C LEU A 40 -3.18 13.45 11.66
N GLU A 41 -4.17 14.27 11.94
CA GLU A 41 -5.39 13.83 12.59
C GLU A 41 -6.19 12.87 11.70
N LEU A 42 -6.23 13.11 10.40
CA LEU A 42 -6.87 12.20 9.45
C LEU A 42 -6.12 10.86 9.37
N VAL A 43 -4.79 10.88 9.41
CA VAL A 43 -3.99 9.65 9.46
C VAL A 43 -4.36 8.84 10.69
N ALA A 44 -4.50 9.47 11.85
CA ALA A 44 -4.92 8.78 13.08
C ALA A 44 -6.30 8.15 12.93
N GLU A 45 -7.26 8.85 12.35
CA GLU A 45 -8.61 8.31 12.10
C GLU A 45 -8.57 7.10 11.17
N TRP A 46 -7.78 7.17 10.11
CA TRP A 46 -7.64 6.05 9.17
C TRP A 46 -6.95 4.85 9.81
N LEU A 47 -5.94 5.07 10.66
CA LEU A 47 -5.31 4.00 11.43
C LEU A 47 -6.30 3.31 12.36
N GLU A 48 -7.12 4.08 13.07
CA GLU A 48 -8.16 3.51 13.93
C GLU A 48 -9.14 2.66 13.13
N SER A 49 -9.57 3.15 11.97
CA SER A 49 -10.47 2.40 11.09
C SER A 49 -9.84 1.11 10.59
N ALA A 50 -8.57 1.14 10.22
CA ALA A 50 -7.84 -0.05 9.77
C ALA A 50 -7.67 -1.07 10.90
N ILE A 51 -7.37 -0.62 12.11
CA ILE A 51 -7.28 -1.49 13.30
C ILE A 51 -8.63 -2.14 13.57
N ALA A 52 -9.70 -1.35 13.57
CA ALA A 52 -11.05 -1.85 13.82
C ALA A 52 -11.51 -2.85 12.74
N ALA A 53 -11.08 -2.66 11.50
CA ALA A 53 -11.38 -3.57 10.39
C ALA A 53 -10.53 -4.83 10.38
N GLY A 54 -9.57 -4.97 11.30
CA GLY A 54 -8.71 -6.15 11.38
C GLY A 54 -7.66 -6.23 10.28
N VAL A 55 -7.29 -5.10 9.68
CA VAL A 55 -6.22 -5.08 8.68
C VAL A 55 -4.91 -5.53 9.32
N PRO A 56 -4.21 -6.55 8.77
CA PRO A 56 -2.93 -6.99 9.32
C PRO A 56 -1.88 -5.87 9.21
N GLN A 57 -1.15 -5.64 10.31
CA GLN A 57 -0.05 -4.67 10.35
C GLN A 57 -0.45 -3.30 9.75
N PRO A 58 -1.50 -2.65 10.30
CA PRO A 58 -2.01 -1.40 9.71
C PRO A 58 -1.02 -0.24 9.82
N HIS A 59 -0.01 -0.37 10.68
CA HIS A 59 1.05 0.61 10.90
C HIS A 59 2.32 0.34 10.06
N ALA A 60 2.30 -0.67 9.20
CA ALA A 60 3.38 -0.89 8.24
C ALA A 60 3.18 0.05 7.05
N MET A 61 4.19 0.84 6.76
CA MET A 61 4.13 1.88 5.73
C MET A 61 5.38 1.85 4.87
N THR A 62 5.21 2.15 3.59
CA THR A 62 6.35 2.33 2.69
C THR A 62 6.79 3.78 2.73
N LEU A 63 8.03 4.01 3.16
CA LEU A 63 8.63 5.33 3.16
C LEU A 63 9.52 5.47 1.93
N VAL A 64 9.27 6.51 1.14
CA VAL A 64 10.06 6.83 -0.04
C VAL A 64 10.81 8.12 0.21
N THR A 65 12.12 8.08 -0.04
CA THR A 65 12.97 9.26 0.08
C THR A 65 13.77 9.44 -1.20
N VAL A 66 14.21 10.66 -1.44
CA VAL A 66 15.02 11.01 -2.61
C VAL A 66 16.32 11.62 -2.12
N SER A 67 17.46 11.11 -2.62
CA SER A 67 18.77 11.66 -2.27
C SER A 67 18.99 13.01 -2.91
N ALA A 68 20.06 13.70 -2.51
CA ALA A 68 20.47 14.97 -3.10
C ALA A 68 20.74 14.84 -4.62
N ASP A 69 21.16 13.67 -5.07
CA ASP A 69 21.42 13.37 -6.49
C ASP A 69 20.16 12.99 -7.26
N GLY A 70 19.00 12.95 -6.62
CA GLY A 70 17.73 12.61 -7.26
C GLY A 70 17.41 11.13 -7.29
N ASP A 71 18.19 10.29 -6.59
CA ASP A 71 17.97 8.85 -6.55
C ASP A 71 16.88 8.50 -5.52
N PRO A 72 15.77 7.88 -5.95
CA PRO A 72 14.73 7.46 -5.03
C PRO A 72 15.12 6.16 -4.34
N SER A 73 14.69 6.00 -3.10
CA SER A 73 14.76 4.74 -2.38
C SER A 73 13.49 4.54 -1.56
N SER A 74 13.09 3.29 -1.38
CA SER A 74 11.91 2.97 -0.60
C SER A 74 12.19 1.80 0.35
N ARG A 75 11.48 1.80 1.47
CA ARG A 75 11.58 0.75 2.48
C ARG A 75 10.27 0.65 3.24
N THR A 76 9.93 -0.53 3.70
CA THR A 76 8.77 -0.72 4.55
C THR A 76 9.21 -0.59 6.01
N LEU A 77 8.59 0.31 6.72
CA LEU A 77 8.86 0.59 8.12
C LEU A 77 7.57 0.51 8.94
N ILE A 78 7.73 0.28 10.24
CA ILE A 78 6.61 0.26 11.18
C ILE A 78 6.53 1.63 11.85
N LEU A 79 5.35 2.24 11.78
CA LEU A 79 5.09 3.50 12.49
C LEU A 79 5.15 3.25 13.99
N LYS A 80 5.95 4.06 14.70
CA LYS A 80 6.20 3.93 16.14
C LYS A 80 5.51 5.01 16.96
N ASP A 81 5.28 6.18 16.36
CA ASP A 81 4.60 7.28 17.04
C ASP A 81 3.96 8.20 16.01
N LEU A 82 2.90 8.85 16.44
CA LEU A 82 2.14 9.80 15.63
C LEU A 82 1.70 10.94 16.54
N THR A 83 2.21 12.15 16.27
CA THR A 83 1.83 13.36 17.00
C THR A 83 1.57 14.48 16.00
N PHE A 84 1.09 15.64 16.47
CA PHE A 84 0.93 16.78 15.59
C PHE A 84 2.24 17.34 15.03
N GLU A 85 3.38 16.86 15.51
CA GLU A 85 4.70 17.26 14.99
C GLU A 85 5.15 16.36 13.84
N GLY A 86 4.58 15.16 13.68
CA GLY A 86 4.94 14.27 12.60
C GLY A 86 4.70 12.79 12.89
N MET A 87 5.35 11.97 12.07
CA MET A 87 5.31 10.51 12.16
C MET A 87 6.73 10.00 12.41
N TRP A 88 6.85 9.08 13.35
CA TRP A 88 8.14 8.46 13.70
C TRP A 88 8.12 6.97 13.37
N PHE A 89 9.19 6.55 12.71
CA PHE A 89 9.37 5.16 12.30
C PHE A 89 10.51 4.48 13.05
#